data_ab6ba6ba64548c5cdf23074a2083403b
#
_entry.id   ab6ba6ba64548c5cdf23074a2083403b
#
_cell.length_a   1.000
_cell.length_b   1.000
_cell.length_c   1.000
_cell.angle_alpha   90.00
_cell.angle_beta   90.00
_cell.angle_gamma   90.00
#
_symmetry.space_group_name_H-M   'P 1'
#
loop_
_entity.id
_entity.type
_entity.pdbx_description
1 polymer ?
#
loop_
_entity_poly.entity_id
_entity_poly.type
_entity_poly.pdbx_seq_one_letter_code
_entity_poly.pdbx_strand_id
1 'polypeptide(L)'
;MKIRNALYLVLAAAAVAGPALASSHREAPAITEDPTVDCTDVYAFVSPDQTDTVTLIANYIPLEEPSGGPNYFKFSDTALYEVHVDNDGDSVEDVTFSFKFTTTTKSSATFLYNTGAISVAAAGNDYTNLNVVQRYTLTQITGDRRDGTKTVLGQNLVVAPNNVGPKS
;
A
#
# COMPACT_ATOMS: atom_id res chain seq x y z
N MET A 1 9.70 49.33 17.94
CA MET A 1 8.78 48.80 16.93
C MET A 1 7.42 48.61 17.60
N LYS A 2 6.38 49.26 17.12
CA LYS A 2 5.15 49.39 17.87
C LYS A 2 4.32 48.10 17.71
N ILE A 3 3.71 47.63 18.81
CA ILE A 3 2.86 46.42 18.90
C ILE A 3 1.88 46.27 17.71
N ARG A 4 1.37 47.41 17.23
CA ARG A 4 0.49 47.50 16.08
C ARG A 4 1.07 46.94 14.79
N ASN A 5 2.39 47.14 14.54
CA ASN A 5 3.04 46.63 13.31
C ASN A 5 3.31 45.10 13.42
N ALA A 6 3.55 44.61 14.64
CA ALA A 6 3.68 43.17 14.89
C ALA A 6 2.32 42.45 14.67
N LEU A 7 1.22 43.07 15.04
CA LEU A 7 -0.14 42.53 14.87
C LEU A 7 -0.50 42.40 13.38
N TYR A 8 -0.14 43.40 12.55
CA TYR A 8 -0.37 43.33 11.10
C TYR A 8 0.50 42.26 10.42
N LEU A 9 1.71 42.02 10.90
CA LEU A 9 2.60 40.99 10.39
C LEU A 9 2.06 39.59 10.69
N VAL A 10 1.50 39.37 11.89
CA VAL A 10 0.88 38.12 12.28
C VAL A 10 -0.41 37.85 11.50
N LEU A 11 -1.24 38.89 11.30
CA LEU A 11 -2.46 38.77 10.46
C LEU A 11 -2.12 38.50 8.98
N ALA A 12 -1.08 39.13 8.44
CA ALA A 12 -0.63 38.90 7.07
C ALA A 12 -0.06 37.49 6.88
N ALA A 13 0.66 36.96 7.88
CA ALA A 13 1.15 35.58 7.86
C ALA A 13 0.01 34.55 7.94
N ALA A 14 -1.03 34.83 8.73
CA ALA A 14 -2.23 33.98 8.80
C ALA A 14 -3.07 34.00 7.52
N ALA A 15 -3.06 35.11 6.77
CA ALA A 15 -3.79 35.23 5.51
C ALA A 15 -3.09 34.52 4.33
N VAL A 16 -1.78 34.22 4.45
CA VAL A 16 -0.99 33.51 3.43
C VAL A 16 -0.97 31.99 3.72
N ALA A 17 -1.35 31.57 4.95
CA ALA A 17 -1.62 30.16 5.22
C ALA A 17 -2.89 29.77 4.45
N GLY A 18 -2.73 29.31 3.21
CA GLY A 18 -3.79 28.64 2.48
C GLY A 18 -4.37 27.49 3.31
N PRO A 19 -5.61 27.05 3.09
CA PRO A 19 -6.14 25.89 3.76
C PRO A 19 -5.17 24.72 3.50
N ALA A 20 -4.52 24.24 4.54
CA ALA A 20 -3.81 22.99 4.46
C ALA A 20 -4.88 21.90 4.26
N LEU A 21 -5.09 21.49 3.02
CA LEU A 21 -5.88 20.31 2.71
C LEU A 21 -5.00 19.11 3.07
N ALA A 22 -4.94 18.80 4.35
CA ALA A 22 -4.35 17.57 4.82
C ALA A 22 -5.34 16.45 4.53
N SER A 23 -4.89 15.42 3.85
CA SER A 23 -5.63 14.18 3.74
C SER A 23 -5.66 13.54 5.12
N SER A 24 -6.85 13.16 5.59
CA SER A 24 -7.01 12.46 6.87
C SER A 24 -6.78 10.98 6.60
N HIS A 25 -5.67 10.46 7.14
CA HIS A 25 -5.35 9.04 7.08
C HIS A 25 -5.84 8.36 8.38
N ARG A 26 -5.11 7.56 9.01
CA ARG A 26 -5.39 6.77 10.22
C ARG A 26 -6.56 7.20 11.11
N GLU A 27 -6.80 8.50 11.29
CA GLU A 27 -7.86 9.08 12.10
C GLU A 27 -9.22 9.20 11.40
N ALA A 28 -9.29 8.98 10.09
CA ALA A 28 -10.56 8.92 9.37
C ALA A 28 -11.38 7.73 9.86
N PRO A 29 -12.68 7.88 10.21
CA PRO A 29 -13.45 6.82 10.86
C PRO A 29 -13.43 5.47 10.13
N ALA A 30 -13.57 5.47 8.81
CA ALA A 30 -13.53 4.23 8.01
C ALA A 30 -12.14 3.58 8.00
N ILE A 31 -11.08 4.37 7.98
CA ILE A 31 -9.69 3.90 8.00
C ILE A 31 -9.31 3.40 9.41
N THR A 32 -9.80 4.05 10.46
CA THR A 32 -9.57 3.62 11.85
C THR A 32 -10.11 2.21 12.10
N GLU A 33 -11.18 1.84 11.42
CA GLU A 33 -11.79 0.50 11.53
C GLU A 33 -10.91 -0.59 10.86
N ASP A 34 -10.28 -0.28 9.73
CA ASP A 34 -9.29 -1.15 9.07
C ASP A 34 -8.10 -0.33 8.53
N PRO A 35 -7.09 -0.04 9.37
CA PRO A 35 -5.93 0.74 8.96
C PRO A 35 -5.12 0.13 7.80
N THR A 36 -5.32 -1.16 7.51
CA THR A 36 -4.60 -1.84 6.44
C THR A 36 -5.07 -1.44 5.05
N VAL A 37 -6.21 -0.76 4.92
CA VAL A 37 -6.75 -0.24 3.65
C VAL A 37 -6.46 1.25 3.44
N ASP A 38 -5.67 1.87 4.32
CA ASP A 38 -5.30 3.28 4.20
C ASP A 38 -4.34 3.50 3.02
N CYS A 39 -4.90 3.91 1.88
CA CYS A 39 -4.13 4.24 0.67
C CYS A 39 -3.61 5.68 0.78
N THR A 40 -2.29 5.85 0.72
CA THR A 40 -1.65 7.16 0.91
C THR A 40 -1.29 7.85 -0.38
N ASP A 41 -0.66 7.13 -1.31
CA ASP A 41 -0.12 7.70 -2.54
C ASP A 41 -0.35 6.77 -3.71
N VAL A 42 -0.63 7.35 -4.87
CA VAL A 42 -0.74 6.63 -6.14
C VAL A 42 0.15 7.30 -7.16
N TYR A 43 0.96 6.51 -7.86
CA TYR A 43 1.83 6.96 -8.94
C TYR A 43 1.53 6.18 -10.21
N ALA A 44 1.52 6.88 -11.33
CA ALA A 44 1.41 6.30 -12.66
C ALA A 44 2.39 7.02 -13.61
N PHE A 45 3.29 6.30 -14.22
CA PHE A 45 4.28 6.89 -15.12
C PHE A 45 4.79 5.86 -16.14
N VAL A 46 5.30 6.35 -17.27
CA VAL A 46 5.98 5.51 -18.25
C VAL A 46 7.27 4.97 -17.63
N SER A 47 7.47 3.66 -17.69
CA SER A 47 8.63 3.02 -17.10
C SER A 47 9.93 3.50 -17.78
N PRO A 48 10.91 4.00 -17.02
CA PRO A 48 12.12 4.62 -17.62
C PRO A 48 13.04 3.63 -18.33
N ASP A 49 12.97 2.36 -17.96
CA ASP A 49 13.77 1.24 -18.51
C ASP A 49 13.03 0.48 -19.63
N GLN A 50 11.71 0.62 -19.70
CA GLN A 50 10.86 -0.01 -20.72
C GLN A 50 9.76 0.98 -21.14
N THR A 51 10.08 1.87 -22.06
CA THR A 51 9.23 3.01 -22.45
C THR A 51 7.92 2.64 -23.16
N ASP A 52 7.69 1.39 -23.45
CA ASP A 52 6.44 0.81 -23.96
C ASP A 52 5.53 0.26 -22.84
N THR A 53 5.91 0.46 -21.58
CA THR A 53 5.17 0.02 -20.40
C THR A 53 4.87 1.16 -19.44
N VAL A 54 3.87 0.96 -18.59
CA VAL A 54 3.49 1.88 -17.53
C VAL A 54 3.72 1.22 -16.17
N THR A 55 4.35 1.95 -15.26
CA THR A 55 4.47 1.56 -13.85
C THR A 55 3.35 2.19 -13.06
N LEU A 56 2.61 1.37 -12.32
CA LEU A 56 1.57 1.78 -11.39
C LEU A 56 2.02 1.42 -9.97
N ILE A 57 1.96 2.37 -9.03
CA ILE A 57 2.31 2.16 -7.63
C ILE A 57 1.18 2.71 -6.78
N ALA A 58 0.75 1.93 -5.80
CA ALA A 58 -0.16 2.36 -4.75
C ALA A 58 0.44 2.02 -3.39
N ASN A 59 0.60 3.03 -2.54
CA ASN A 59 1.15 2.88 -1.19
C ASN A 59 0.01 2.79 -0.18
N TYR A 60 0.19 1.92 0.80
CA TYR A 60 -0.78 1.68 1.88
C TYR A 60 -0.10 1.72 3.24
N ILE A 61 -0.88 2.02 4.27
CA ILE A 61 -0.48 2.04 5.68
C ILE A 61 0.63 3.07 5.92
N PRO A 62 0.29 4.35 6.11
CA PRO A 62 1.28 5.40 6.36
C PRO A 62 1.98 5.21 7.70
N LEU A 63 3.17 5.81 7.82
CA LEU A 63 3.92 5.90 9.07
C LEU A 63 4.20 4.51 9.69
N GLU A 64 4.73 3.60 8.89
CA GLU A 64 5.18 2.29 9.35
C GLU A 64 6.41 2.44 10.25
N GLU A 65 6.18 2.76 11.50
CA GLU A 65 7.22 3.06 12.49
C GLU A 65 8.07 1.82 12.80
N PRO A 66 9.41 1.94 12.85
CA PRO A 66 10.29 0.84 13.27
C PRO A 66 9.98 0.35 14.69
N SER A 67 9.39 1.20 15.54
CA SER A 67 8.91 0.85 16.87
C SER A 67 7.72 -0.11 16.88
N GLY A 68 7.09 -0.37 15.73
CA GLY A 68 6.10 -1.44 15.57
C GLY A 68 6.65 -2.83 15.93
N GLY A 69 7.97 -2.91 16.08
CA GLY A 69 8.66 -4.08 16.59
C GLY A 69 8.70 -5.22 15.58
N PRO A 70 8.74 -6.48 16.04
CA PRO A 70 8.89 -7.62 15.15
C PRO A 70 7.59 -7.98 14.39
N ASN A 71 6.49 -7.29 14.65
CA ASN A 71 5.23 -7.48 13.97
C ASN A 71 5.08 -6.39 12.91
N TYR A 72 5.07 -6.79 11.66
CA TYR A 72 5.07 -5.89 10.54
C TYR A 72 3.68 -5.75 9.95
N PHE A 73 3.48 -4.67 9.22
CA PHE A 73 2.24 -4.36 8.56
C PHE A 73 1.97 -5.33 7.40
N LYS A 74 0.72 -5.72 7.22
CA LYS A 74 0.29 -6.64 6.17
C LYS A 74 -0.97 -6.12 5.50
N PHE A 75 -1.23 -6.56 4.28
CA PHE A 75 -2.49 -6.28 3.60
C PHE A 75 -3.66 -7.03 4.27
N SER A 76 -4.86 -6.47 4.18
CA SER A 76 -6.07 -7.10 4.70
C SER A 76 -6.47 -8.33 3.89
N ASP A 77 -6.82 -9.41 4.57
CA ASP A 77 -7.38 -10.61 3.95
C ASP A 77 -8.86 -10.42 3.55
N THR A 78 -9.52 -9.37 4.05
CA THR A 78 -10.93 -9.08 3.81
C THR A 78 -11.17 -8.02 2.75
N ALA A 79 -10.16 -7.19 2.44
CA ALA A 79 -10.24 -6.16 1.41
C ALA A 79 -9.84 -6.67 0.02
N LEU A 80 -10.25 -5.94 -1.01
CA LEU A 80 -9.68 -5.96 -2.35
C LEU A 80 -8.89 -4.67 -2.56
N TYR A 81 -7.69 -4.80 -3.08
CA TYR A 81 -6.84 -3.68 -3.47
C TYR A 81 -6.86 -3.59 -4.98
N GLU A 82 -7.34 -2.47 -5.51
CA GLU A 82 -7.63 -2.37 -6.93
C GLU A 82 -7.01 -1.11 -7.52
N VAL A 83 -6.44 -1.23 -8.71
CA VAL A 83 -6.01 -0.12 -9.54
C VAL A 83 -6.92 -0.09 -10.76
N HIS A 84 -7.64 0.99 -10.92
CA HIS A 84 -8.56 1.23 -12.03
C HIS A 84 -7.88 2.11 -13.07
N VAL A 85 -7.98 1.72 -14.33
CA VAL A 85 -7.45 2.46 -15.47
C VAL A 85 -8.61 2.78 -16.41
N ASP A 86 -8.87 4.07 -16.58
CA ASP A 86 -9.70 4.65 -17.62
C ASP A 86 -8.75 5.10 -18.75
N ASN A 87 -8.83 4.52 -19.92
CA ASN A 87 -7.91 4.77 -21.01
C ASN A 87 -8.53 5.61 -22.15
N ASP A 88 -9.81 5.94 -22.08
CA ASP A 88 -10.52 6.77 -23.08
C ASP A 88 -11.09 8.06 -22.48
N GLY A 89 -11.09 8.24 -21.15
CA GLY A 89 -11.43 9.47 -20.46
C GLY A 89 -12.94 9.66 -20.21
N ASP A 90 -13.71 8.58 -20.21
CA ASP A 90 -15.14 8.64 -19.96
C ASP A 90 -15.52 8.51 -18.49
N SER A 91 -14.53 8.36 -17.61
CA SER A 91 -14.66 8.17 -16.16
C SER A 91 -15.25 6.80 -15.75
N VAL A 92 -15.20 5.83 -16.65
CA VAL A 92 -15.46 4.41 -16.37
C VAL A 92 -14.17 3.65 -16.57
N GLU A 93 -13.90 2.67 -15.72
CA GLU A 93 -12.70 1.86 -15.86
C GLU A 93 -12.78 0.89 -17.03
N ASP A 94 -11.75 0.87 -17.88
CA ASP A 94 -11.56 -0.09 -18.96
C ASP A 94 -10.79 -1.31 -18.52
N VAL A 95 -9.88 -1.11 -17.56
CA VAL A 95 -9.06 -2.18 -17.00
C VAL A 95 -8.95 -2.00 -15.49
N THR A 96 -9.20 -3.07 -14.74
CA THR A 96 -8.95 -3.12 -13.30
C THR A 96 -7.95 -4.23 -12.98
N PHE A 97 -6.92 -3.89 -12.20
CA PHE A 97 -6.03 -4.87 -11.58
C PHE A 97 -6.46 -5.07 -10.12
N SER A 98 -6.93 -6.26 -9.79
CA SER A 98 -7.46 -6.60 -8.48
C SER A 98 -6.56 -7.58 -7.75
N PHE A 99 -6.11 -7.20 -6.54
CA PHE A 99 -5.26 -7.98 -5.66
C PHE A 99 -6.10 -8.49 -4.48
N LYS A 100 -6.09 -9.80 -4.28
CA LYS A 100 -6.72 -10.45 -3.12
C LYS A 100 -5.66 -11.16 -2.31
N PHE A 101 -5.51 -10.75 -1.06
CA PHE A 101 -4.49 -11.30 -0.16
C PHE A 101 -5.06 -12.42 0.72
N THR A 102 -4.16 -13.30 1.16
CA THR A 102 -4.43 -14.36 2.12
C THR A 102 -3.22 -14.56 3.02
N THR A 103 -3.43 -14.51 4.32
CA THR A 103 -2.38 -14.65 5.33
C THR A 103 -2.46 -16.03 5.97
N THR A 104 -1.30 -16.67 6.11
CA THR A 104 -1.15 -17.95 6.82
C THR A 104 -0.13 -17.79 7.94
N THR A 105 -0.52 -18.18 9.15
CA THR A 105 0.38 -18.26 10.30
C THR A 105 0.74 -19.73 10.54
N LYS A 106 2.04 -20.07 10.48
CA LYS A 106 2.51 -21.46 10.63
C LYS A 106 2.41 -21.94 12.07
N SER A 107 2.72 -21.07 13.03
CA SER A 107 2.68 -21.38 14.45
C SER A 107 2.00 -20.27 15.23
N SER A 108 1.04 -20.63 16.06
CA SER A 108 0.38 -19.74 17.02
C SER A 108 1.14 -19.63 18.35
N ALA A 109 2.25 -20.35 18.51
CA ALA A 109 3.05 -20.33 19.74
C ALA A 109 3.90 -19.06 19.92
N THR A 110 3.97 -18.24 18.90
CA THR A 110 4.68 -16.95 18.89
C THR A 110 3.92 -15.90 18.12
N PHE A 111 4.05 -14.64 18.53
CA PHE A 111 3.52 -13.48 17.81
C PHE A 111 4.47 -12.98 16.71
N LEU A 112 5.69 -13.51 16.64
CA LEU A 112 6.69 -13.05 15.68
C LEU A 112 6.33 -13.47 14.26
N TYR A 113 6.61 -12.59 13.29
CA TYR A 113 6.40 -12.87 11.87
C TYR A 113 7.48 -13.79 11.30
N ASN A 114 8.68 -13.78 11.88
CA ASN A 114 9.75 -14.73 11.54
C ASN A 114 10.37 -15.33 12.81
N THR A 115 10.81 -16.58 12.72
CA THR A 115 11.37 -17.36 13.83
C THR A 115 12.85 -17.65 13.65
N GLY A 116 13.48 -17.07 12.65
CA GLY A 116 14.90 -17.21 12.31
C GLY A 116 15.23 -16.42 11.06
N ALA A 117 16.43 -16.56 10.55
CA ALA A 117 16.91 -15.86 9.37
C ALA A 117 16.07 -16.19 8.12
N ILE A 118 15.77 -15.17 7.35
CA ILE A 118 15.08 -15.25 6.06
C ILE A 118 16.12 -15.04 4.97
N SER A 119 16.17 -15.94 3.99
CA SER A 119 17.06 -15.79 2.84
C SER A 119 16.25 -15.40 1.60
N VAL A 120 16.64 -14.29 0.99
CA VAL A 120 16.15 -13.82 -0.31
C VAL A 120 17.31 -13.93 -1.28
N ALA A 121 17.39 -15.03 -2.03
CA ALA A 121 18.51 -15.32 -2.92
C ALA A 121 18.06 -15.38 -4.38
N ALA A 122 18.99 -15.07 -5.30
CA ALA A 122 18.74 -15.17 -6.73
C ALA A 122 18.41 -16.60 -7.21
N ALA A 123 18.81 -17.63 -6.46
CA ALA A 123 18.56 -19.04 -6.77
C ALA A 123 17.28 -19.62 -6.15
N GLY A 124 16.50 -18.80 -5.43
CA GLY A 124 15.28 -19.18 -4.74
C GLY A 124 15.26 -18.60 -3.31
N ASN A 125 14.07 -18.25 -2.87
CA ASN A 125 13.87 -17.65 -1.55
C ASN A 125 13.62 -18.74 -0.51
N ASP A 126 14.34 -18.70 0.61
CA ASP A 126 14.06 -19.55 1.76
C ASP A 126 13.14 -18.85 2.75
N TYR A 127 11.88 -19.24 2.73
CA TYR A 127 10.84 -18.75 3.64
C TYR A 127 10.55 -19.72 4.80
N THR A 128 11.45 -20.65 5.07
CA THR A 128 11.25 -21.68 6.13
C THR A 128 10.98 -21.03 7.48
N ASN A 129 11.74 -20.00 7.82
CA ASN A 129 11.62 -19.28 9.09
C ASN A 129 10.57 -18.16 9.08
N LEU A 130 9.90 -17.92 7.97
CA LEU A 130 8.78 -16.97 7.93
C LEU A 130 7.55 -17.63 8.57
N ASN A 131 7.13 -17.13 9.72
CA ASN A 131 5.98 -17.64 10.46
C ASN A 131 4.65 -17.12 9.89
N VAL A 132 4.61 -15.84 9.53
CA VAL A 132 3.46 -15.24 8.86
C VAL A 132 3.78 -15.09 7.38
N VAL A 133 3.08 -15.83 6.55
CA VAL A 133 3.25 -15.81 5.09
C VAL A 133 2.01 -15.20 4.45
N GLN A 134 2.18 -14.13 3.71
CA GLN A 134 1.11 -13.53 2.94
C GLN A 134 1.28 -13.84 1.46
N ARG A 135 0.18 -14.21 0.82
CA ARG A 135 0.10 -14.54 -0.59
C ARG A 135 -1.03 -13.76 -1.23
N TYR A 136 -0.99 -13.63 -2.56
CA TYR A 136 -2.05 -12.95 -3.28
C TYR A 136 -2.39 -13.62 -4.61
N THR A 137 -3.61 -13.33 -5.05
CA THR A 137 -4.07 -13.57 -6.42
C THR A 137 -4.18 -12.22 -7.10
N LEU A 138 -3.64 -12.13 -8.32
CA LEU A 138 -3.79 -10.99 -9.20
C LEU A 138 -4.74 -11.32 -10.33
N THR A 139 -5.81 -10.55 -10.45
CA THR A 139 -6.82 -10.66 -11.50
C THR A 139 -6.87 -9.37 -12.30
N GLN A 140 -6.83 -9.48 -13.61
CA GLN A 140 -7.18 -8.40 -14.52
C GLN A 140 -8.66 -8.51 -14.89
N ILE A 141 -9.38 -7.40 -14.87
CA ILE A 141 -10.75 -7.28 -15.35
C ILE A 141 -10.71 -6.30 -16.52
N THR A 142 -11.19 -6.73 -17.69
CA THR A 142 -11.29 -5.88 -18.89
C THR A 142 -12.74 -5.48 -19.09
N GLY A 143 -12.99 -4.19 -19.24
CA GLY A 143 -14.30 -3.57 -19.18
C GLY A 143 -14.70 -3.21 -17.75
N ASP A 144 -15.99 -2.91 -17.54
CA ASP A 144 -16.54 -2.54 -16.23
C ASP A 144 -16.13 -3.55 -15.14
N ARG A 145 -15.72 -3.04 -13.99
CA ARG A 145 -15.22 -3.82 -12.85
C ARG A 145 -16.20 -4.91 -12.38
N ARG A 146 -17.50 -4.67 -12.50
CA ARG A 146 -18.55 -5.56 -11.96
C ARG A 146 -18.84 -6.73 -12.86
N ASP A 147 -18.91 -6.52 -14.17
CA ASP A 147 -19.34 -7.50 -15.16
C ASP A 147 -18.37 -7.74 -16.30
N GLY A 148 -17.22 -7.05 -16.31
CA GLY A 148 -16.13 -7.24 -17.27
C GLY A 148 -15.52 -8.64 -17.25
N THR A 149 -14.71 -8.90 -18.26
CA THR A 149 -14.03 -10.19 -18.42
C THR A 149 -12.86 -10.32 -17.45
N LYS A 150 -12.90 -11.34 -16.58
CA LYS A 150 -11.88 -11.61 -15.55
C LYS A 150 -10.85 -12.61 -16.08
N THR A 151 -9.57 -12.22 -15.98
CA THR A 151 -8.42 -13.07 -16.31
C THR A 151 -7.49 -13.12 -15.10
N VAL A 152 -7.23 -14.30 -14.58
CA VAL A 152 -6.27 -14.47 -13.48
C VAL A 152 -4.87 -14.44 -14.06
N LEU A 153 -4.09 -13.40 -13.71
CA LEU A 153 -2.70 -13.23 -14.14
C LEU A 153 -1.73 -14.03 -13.27
N GLY A 154 -2.07 -14.27 -12.01
CA GLY A 154 -1.26 -15.07 -11.11
C GLY A 154 -2.02 -15.47 -9.86
N GLN A 155 -1.72 -16.66 -9.35
CA GLN A 155 -2.30 -17.21 -8.13
C GLN A 155 -1.21 -17.64 -7.17
N ASN A 156 -1.52 -17.55 -5.88
CA ASN A 156 -0.64 -18.02 -4.82
C ASN A 156 0.75 -17.35 -4.85
N LEU A 157 0.82 -16.13 -5.39
CA LEU A 157 2.03 -15.33 -5.46
C LEU A 157 2.42 -14.91 -4.05
N VAL A 158 3.71 -14.94 -3.75
CA VAL A 158 4.21 -14.59 -2.41
C VAL A 158 4.41 -13.08 -2.32
N VAL A 159 3.88 -12.46 -1.28
CA VAL A 159 4.20 -11.07 -0.93
C VAL A 159 5.64 -11.02 -0.44
N ALA A 160 6.40 -10.00 -0.84
CA ALA A 160 7.74 -9.78 -0.33
C ALA A 160 7.70 -9.72 1.22
N PRO A 161 8.59 -10.41 1.93
CA PRO A 161 8.62 -10.35 3.37
C PRO A 161 8.98 -8.95 3.85
N ASN A 162 8.29 -8.49 4.89
CA ASN A 162 8.52 -7.18 5.47
C ASN A 162 9.82 -7.15 6.30
N ASN A 163 10.50 -6.01 6.30
CA ASN A 163 11.64 -5.73 7.19
C ASN A 163 12.74 -6.79 7.21
N VAL A 164 12.94 -7.49 6.12
CA VAL A 164 14.07 -8.40 5.98
C VAL A 164 15.34 -7.59 5.80
N GLY A 165 16.31 -7.79 6.67
CA GLY A 165 17.56 -7.07 6.66
C GLY A 165 18.71 -7.95 7.15
N PRO A 166 19.94 -7.40 7.27
CA PRO A 166 21.13 -8.17 7.65
C PRO A 166 21.05 -8.88 8.99
N LYS A 167 20.07 -8.52 9.82
CA LYS A 167 19.85 -9.11 11.16
C LYS A 167 18.57 -9.96 11.24
N SER A 168 17.91 -10.17 10.12
CA SER A 168 16.68 -10.98 10.07
C SER A 168 16.99 -12.45 9.84
#